data_6785d17261283e3c89b35fbc1421e50e
#
_entry.id   6785d17261283e3c89b35fbc1421e50e
#
_cell.length_a   1.000
_cell.length_b   1.000
_cell.length_c   1.000
_cell.angle_alpha   90.00
_cell.angle_beta   90.00
_cell.angle_gamma   90.00
#
_symmetry.space_group_name_H-M   'P 1'
#
loop_
_entity.id
_entity.type
_entity.pdbx_description
1 polymer ?
#
loop_
_entity_poly.entity_id
_entity_poly.type
_entity_poly.pdbx_seq_one_letter_code
_entity_poly.pdbx_strand_id
1 'polypeptide(L)'
;HNVSSAASDVYKRQALIATGMRSKVHIVDKSQERLDQLKKIFGDTIIPELSDKTDLKKLISDCDLLIGGVLIPGAEAPKLVTKDMLKLMKRGSVIVDVAIDQGGCVETSKPTTHGDPTYIVDDVVHYCVANMPGGVPRTSTLALNNATLPFLVKLANKGYQKALGEDKNFLAGLNVHKGDVTYKAVADVFGHNYVEPEIAIKN
;
A
#
# COMPACT_ATOMS: atom_id res chain seq x y z
N HIS A 1 7.39 19.05 1.02
CA HIS A 1 6.75 18.16 0.04
C HIS A 1 6.19 16.97 0.78
N ASN A 2 4.86 16.90 0.83
CA ASN A 2 4.16 15.74 1.34
C ASN A 2 4.48 14.55 0.45
N VAL A 3 5.35 13.68 0.90
CA VAL A 3 5.40 12.31 0.40
C VAL A 3 4.14 11.66 0.95
N SER A 4 3.02 11.85 0.26
CA SER A 4 1.85 11.01 0.45
C SER A 4 2.32 9.59 0.11
N SER A 5 2.44 8.73 1.11
CA SER A 5 2.75 7.33 0.82
C SER A 5 1.66 6.79 -0.11
N ALA A 6 2.03 5.96 -1.09
CA ALA A 6 1.07 5.38 -2.05
C ALA A 6 -0.13 4.73 -1.31
N ALA A 7 0.09 4.13 -0.15
CA ALA A 7 -0.95 3.60 0.72
C ALA A 7 -1.97 4.67 1.14
N SER A 8 -1.53 5.88 1.46
CA SER A 8 -2.44 6.92 1.95
C SER A 8 -3.41 7.44 0.89
N ASP A 9 -3.06 7.37 -0.39
CA ASP A 9 -3.97 7.74 -1.48
C ASP A 9 -4.92 6.58 -1.83
N VAL A 10 -4.52 5.33 -1.62
CA VAL A 10 -5.36 4.15 -1.82
C VAL A 10 -6.58 4.22 -0.90
N TYR A 11 -6.40 4.27 0.42
CA TYR A 11 -7.54 4.27 1.33
C TYR A 11 -8.36 5.57 1.30
N LYS A 12 -7.76 6.71 0.92
CA LYS A 12 -8.51 7.95 0.67
C LYS A 12 -9.54 7.78 -0.45
N ARG A 13 -9.19 7.13 -1.55
CA ARG A 13 -10.12 6.86 -2.66
C ARG A 13 -11.18 5.84 -2.26
N GLN A 14 -10.81 4.83 -1.50
CA GLN A 14 -11.75 3.85 -0.95
C GLN A 14 -12.76 4.51 0.00
N ALA A 15 -12.28 5.38 0.90
CA ALA A 15 -13.13 6.17 1.78
C ALA A 15 -14.11 7.06 1.00
N LEU A 16 -13.65 7.70 -0.09
CA LEU A 16 -14.51 8.50 -0.95
C LEU A 16 -15.66 7.69 -1.55
N ILE A 17 -15.38 6.50 -2.05
CA ILE A 17 -16.41 5.62 -2.62
C ILE A 17 -17.35 5.10 -1.52
N ALA A 18 -16.81 4.62 -0.40
CA ALA A 18 -17.60 4.06 0.69
C ALA A 18 -18.53 5.12 1.34
N THR A 19 -18.05 6.35 1.55
CA THR A 19 -18.88 7.45 2.06
C THR A 19 -19.94 7.87 1.04
N GLY A 20 -19.59 7.88 -0.26
CA GLY A 20 -20.55 8.11 -1.35
C GLY A 20 -21.67 7.07 -1.40
N MET A 21 -21.36 5.84 -1.03
CA MET A 21 -22.36 4.75 -0.87
C MET A 21 -23.12 4.83 0.48
N ARG A 22 -22.88 5.86 1.28
CA ARG A 22 -23.49 6.06 2.61
C ARG A 22 -23.13 4.98 3.64
N SER A 23 -21.98 4.34 3.48
CA SER A 23 -21.46 3.39 4.46
C SER A 23 -20.95 4.13 5.70
N LYS A 24 -21.00 3.50 6.88
CA LYS A 24 -20.30 3.95 8.06
C LYS A 24 -18.81 3.59 7.90
N VAL A 25 -17.96 4.60 7.78
CA VAL A 25 -16.55 4.41 7.44
C VAL A 25 -15.64 4.72 8.62
N HIS A 26 -14.96 3.72 9.15
CA HIS A 26 -13.88 3.87 10.13
C HIS A 26 -12.55 3.86 9.39
N ILE A 27 -11.64 4.79 9.72
CA ILE A 27 -10.29 4.84 9.18
C ILE A 27 -9.31 4.77 10.33
N VAL A 28 -8.54 3.69 10.36
CA VAL A 28 -7.51 3.46 11.37
C VAL A 28 -6.14 3.76 10.79
N ASP A 29 -5.39 4.66 11.41
CA ASP A 29 -4.01 5.00 11.01
C ASP A 29 -3.17 5.24 12.26
N LYS A 30 -1.85 5.07 12.14
CA LYS A 30 -0.88 5.40 13.20
C LYS A 30 -0.54 6.89 13.28
N SER A 31 -0.86 7.65 12.25
CA SER A 31 -0.54 9.07 12.13
C SER A 31 -1.75 9.94 12.44
N GLN A 32 -1.73 10.63 13.57
CA GLN A 32 -2.76 11.62 13.92
C GLN A 32 -2.87 12.74 12.87
N GLU A 33 -1.72 13.23 12.37
CA GLU A 33 -1.70 14.26 11.32
C GLU A 33 -2.47 13.80 10.08
N ARG A 34 -2.30 12.54 9.69
CA ARG A 34 -3.01 11.97 8.54
C ARG A 34 -4.50 11.85 8.78
N LEU A 35 -4.91 11.42 9.96
CA LEU A 35 -6.32 11.37 10.36
C LEU A 35 -6.95 12.76 10.34
N ASP A 36 -6.25 13.78 10.80
CA ASP A 36 -6.72 15.17 10.79
C ASP A 36 -6.88 15.71 9.35
N GLN A 37 -5.97 15.36 8.44
CA GLN A 37 -6.09 15.69 7.01
C GLN A 37 -7.33 15.03 6.39
N LEU A 38 -7.58 13.77 6.69
CA LEU A 38 -8.76 13.05 6.19
C LEU A 38 -10.05 13.64 6.77
N LYS A 39 -10.05 13.98 8.05
CA LYS A 39 -11.19 14.65 8.70
C LYS A 39 -11.52 15.99 8.05
N LYS A 40 -10.49 16.76 7.63
CA LYS A 40 -10.71 18.01 6.86
C LYS A 40 -11.34 17.77 5.49
N ILE A 41 -11.03 16.64 4.83
CA ILE A 41 -11.55 16.30 3.50
C ILE A 41 -12.97 15.76 3.58
N PHE A 42 -13.24 14.84 4.52
CA PHE A 42 -14.47 14.05 4.59
C PHE A 42 -15.45 14.54 5.65
N GLY A 43 -15.05 15.45 6.54
CA GLY A 43 -15.90 15.93 7.63
C GLY A 43 -16.38 14.81 8.52
N ASP A 44 -17.67 14.82 8.86
CA ASP A 44 -18.29 13.83 9.74
C ASP A 44 -18.74 12.54 9.02
N THR A 45 -18.45 12.40 7.74
CA THR A 45 -18.76 11.17 6.99
C THR A 45 -17.79 10.01 7.27
N ILE A 46 -16.68 10.29 7.97
CA ILE A 46 -15.73 9.28 8.42
C ILE A 46 -15.53 9.35 9.94
N ILE A 47 -15.11 8.23 10.53
CA ILE A 47 -14.70 8.11 11.92
C ILE A 47 -13.20 7.81 11.92
N PRO A 48 -12.33 8.82 12.15
CA PRO A 48 -10.90 8.62 12.23
C PRO A 48 -10.51 8.04 13.58
N GLU A 49 -9.65 7.04 13.60
CA GLU A 49 -9.22 6.33 14.80
C GLU A 49 -7.71 6.11 14.80
N LEU A 50 -7.05 6.53 15.87
CA LEU A 50 -5.61 6.31 16.05
C LEU A 50 -5.37 4.86 16.46
N SER A 51 -4.50 4.14 15.72
CA SER A 51 -4.29 2.70 15.88
C SER A 51 -3.90 2.28 17.30
N ASP A 52 -3.06 3.09 17.98
CA ASP A 52 -2.58 2.80 19.34
C ASP A 52 -3.67 2.96 20.43
N LYS A 53 -4.78 3.62 20.11
CA LYS A 53 -5.89 3.91 21.01
C LYS A 53 -7.16 3.14 20.66
N THR A 54 -7.15 2.44 19.54
CA THR A 54 -8.34 1.79 18.99
C THR A 54 -8.36 0.31 19.35
N ASP A 55 -9.51 -0.13 19.85
CA ASP A 55 -9.79 -1.56 20.00
C ASP A 55 -10.15 -2.15 18.63
N LEU A 56 -9.14 -2.63 17.93
CA LEU A 56 -9.30 -3.21 16.61
C LEU A 56 -10.22 -4.44 16.62
N LYS A 57 -10.23 -5.23 17.70
CA LYS A 57 -11.13 -6.39 17.82
C LYS A 57 -12.59 -5.97 17.83
N LYS A 58 -12.91 -4.88 18.54
CA LYS A 58 -14.26 -4.34 18.56
C LYS A 58 -14.69 -3.81 17.20
N LEU A 59 -13.80 -3.11 16.47
CA LEU A 59 -14.11 -2.63 15.13
C LEU A 59 -14.35 -3.79 14.15
N ILE A 60 -13.51 -4.80 14.19
CA ILE A 60 -13.61 -5.98 13.32
C ILE A 60 -14.91 -6.75 13.57
N SER A 61 -15.37 -6.86 14.82
CA SER A 61 -16.63 -7.57 15.14
C SER A 61 -17.87 -6.92 14.52
N ASP A 62 -17.83 -5.62 14.29
CA ASP A 62 -18.93 -4.85 13.73
C ASP A 62 -18.83 -4.62 12.22
N CYS A 63 -17.66 -4.86 11.60
CA CYS A 63 -17.47 -4.52 10.21
C CYS A 63 -18.06 -5.57 9.24
N ASP A 64 -18.59 -5.10 8.13
CA ASP A 64 -19.06 -5.92 7.01
C ASP A 64 -17.98 -6.02 5.91
N LEU A 65 -17.11 -5.00 5.81
CA LEU A 65 -15.99 -4.92 4.87
C LEU A 65 -14.75 -4.36 5.57
N LEU A 66 -13.69 -5.15 5.62
CA LEU A 66 -12.37 -4.74 6.09
C LEU A 66 -11.43 -4.56 4.90
N ILE A 67 -10.77 -3.41 4.79
CA ILE A 67 -9.79 -3.14 3.75
C ILE A 67 -8.42 -2.94 4.39
N GLY A 68 -7.49 -3.83 4.09
CA GLY A 68 -6.10 -3.76 4.52
C GLY A 68 -5.25 -3.00 3.50
N GLY A 69 -4.74 -1.82 3.87
CA GLY A 69 -3.97 -0.95 2.98
C GLY A 69 -2.65 -0.48 3.58
N VAL A 70 -2.02 -1.29 4.43
CA VAL A 70 -0.73 -0.92 5.04
C VAL A 70 0.40 -1.10 4.05
N LEU A 71 1.22 -0.07 3.91
CA LEU A 71 2.41 -0.08 3.06
C LEU A 71 3.64 0.31 3.89
N ILE A 72 4.65 -0.57 3.91
CA ILE A 72 5.98 -0.24 4.40
C ILE A 72 6.93 -0.32 3.21
N PRO A 73 7.48 0.81 2.73
CA PRO A 73 8.36 0.80 1.58
C PRO A 73 9.58 -0.12 1.80
N GLY A 74 9.75 -1.10 0.90
CA GLY A 74 10.88 -2.03 0.93
C GLY A 74 10.84 -3.11 2.02
N ALA A 75 9.73 -3.26 2.75
CA ALA A 75 9.58 -4.28 3.79
C ALA A 75 8.25 -5.03 3.67
N GLU A 76 8.15 -6.17 4.34
CA GLU A 76 6.90 -6.93 4.44
C GLU A 76 5.87 -6.18 5.29
N ALA A 77 4.59 -6.27 4.91
CA ALA A 77 3.50 -5.68 5.66
C ALA A 77 3.33 -6.39 7.03
N PRO A 78 3.12 -5.65 8.13
CA PRO A 78 2.86 -6.25 9.44
C PRO A 78 1.50 -6.95 9.44
N LYS A 79 1.40 -8.08 10.14
CA LYS A 79 0.14 -8.79 10.33
C LYS A 79 -0.70 -8.10 11.41
N LEU A 80 -1.60 -7.22 11.00
CA LEU A 80 -2.47 -6.45 11.89
C LEU A 80 -3.71 -7.22 12.33
N VAL A 81 -4.21 -8.12 11.48
CA VAL A 81 -5.39 -8.95 11.73
C VAL A 81 -4.96 -10.40 11.82
N THR A 82 -5.08 -10.99 13.01
CA THR A 82 -4.71 -12.38 13.25
C THR A 82 -5.85 -13.33 12.87
N LYS A 83 -5.52 -14.61 12.70
CA LYS A 83 -6.52 -15.65 12.43
C LYS A 83 -7.61 -15.72 13.49
N ASP A 84 -7.25 -15.55 14.77
CA ASP A 84 -8.24 -15.57 15.85
C ASP A 84 -9.21 -14.37 15.82
N MET A 85 -8.78 -13.26 15.26
CA MET A 85 -9.66 -12.10 15.09
C MET A 85 -10.74 -12.33 14.03
N LEU A 86 -10.52 -13.21 13.04
CA LEU A 86 -11.54 -13.55 12.05
C LEU A 86 -12.79 -14.16 12.70
N LYS A 87 -12.62 -14.93 13.77
CA LYS A 87 -13.74 -15.53 14.52
C LYS A 87 -14.69 -14.49 15.13
N LEU A 88 -14.24 -13.26 15.27
CA LEU A 88 -15.05 -12.14 15.75
C LEU A 88 -15.86 -11.48 14.63
N MET A 89 -15.46 -11.69 13.37
CA MET A 89 -16.14 -11.09 12.22
C MET A 89 -17.49 -11.74 11.96
N LYS A 90 -18.38 -10.97 11.36
CA LYS A 90 -19.69 -11.50 10.93
C LYS A 90 -19.51 -12.51 9.80
N ARG A 91 -20.32 -13.56 9.83
CA ARG A 91 -20.35 -14.54 8.73
C ARG A 91 -20.69 -13.86 7.41
N GLY A 92 -19.91 -14.13 6.37
CA GLY A 92 -20.09 -13.52 5.06
C GLY A 92 -19.52 -12.11 4.94
N SER A 93 -18.89 -11.56 5.98
CA SER A 93 -18.11 -10.32 5.84
C SER A 93 -16.92 -10.52 4.91
N VAL A 94 -16.39 -9.42 4.39
CA VAL A 94 -15.36 -9.45 3.35
C VAL A 94 -14.08 -8.78 3.85
N ILE A 95 -12.95 -9.40 3.56
CA ILE A 95 -11.61 -8.82 3.68
C ILE A 95 -11.06 -8.56 2.29
N VAL A 96 -10.61 -7.33 2.04
CA VAL A 96 -9.83 -6.95 0.86
C VAL A 96 -8.43 -6.58 1.32
N ASP A 97 -7.44 -7.42 1.07
CA ASP A 97 -6.06 -7.15 1.44
C ASP A 97 -5.29 -6.56 0.26
N VAL A 98 -5.24 -5.22 0.21
CA VAL A 98 -4.50 -4.48 -0.84
C VAL A 98 -3.00 -4.60 -0.63
N ALA A 99 -2.55 -4.88 0.59
CA ALA A 99 -1.14 -5.08 0.93
C ALA A 99 -0.61 -6.46 0.51
N ILE A 100 -1.39 -7.24 -0.22
CA ILE A 100 -1.04 -8.63 -0.60
C ILE A 100 0.28 -8.73 -1.35
N ASP A 101 0.63 -7.74 -2.19
CA ASP A 101 1.90 -7.68 -2.91
C ASP A 101 3.12 -7.55 -1.97
N GLN A 102 2.90 -7.18 -0.72
CA GLN A 102 3.90 -7.11 0.35
C GLN A 102 3.67 -8.16 1.44
N GLY A 103 3.12 -9.31 1.08
CA GLY A 103 2.84 -10.41 1.99
C GLY A 103 1.49 -10.32 2.72
N GLY A 104 0.73 -9.22 2.53
CA GLY A 104 -0.57 -8.99 3.16
C GLY A 104 -0.49 -8.57 4.63
N CYS A 105 -1.47 -7.82 5.09
CA CYS A 105 -1.58 -7.36 6.48
C CYS A 105 -2.55 -8.20 7.33
N VAL A 106 -3.17 -9.21 6.76
CA VAL A 106 -4.00 -10.20 7.46
C VAL A 106 -3.26 -11.54 7.49
N GLU A 107 -3.22 -12.19 8.64
CA GLU A 107 -2.47 -13.45 8.83
C GLU A 107 -2.90 -14.56 7.87
N THR A 108 -4.18 -14.62 7.54
CA THR A 108 -4.77 -15.61 6.64
C THR A 108 -4.73 -15.21 5.16
N SER A 109 -4.17 -14.04 4.83
CA SER A 109 -4.06 -13.58 3.45
C SER A 109 -3.08 -14.43 2.65
N LYS A 110 -3.51 -14.86 1.47
CA LYS A 110 -2.70 -15.51 0.45
C LYS A 110 -3.03 -14.92 -0.92
N PRO A 111 -2.03 -14.74 -1.81
CA PRO A 111 -2.28 -14.17 -3.12
C PRO A 111 -3.28 -14.99 -3.92
N THR A 112 -4.18 -14.29 -4.61
CA THR A 112 -5.14 -14.84 -5.56
C THR A 112 -4.97 -14.19 -6.93
N THR A 113 -5.71 -14.67 -7.91
CA THR A 113 -5.68 -14.17 -9.29
C THR A 113 -7.04 -13.63 -9.70
N HIS A 114 -7.10 -12.87 -10.80
CA HIS A 114 -8.39 -12.42 -11.36
C HIS A 114 -9.28 -13.57 -11.82
N GLY A 115 -8.72 -14.74 -12.16
CA GLY A 115 -9.49 -15.92 -12.56
C GLY A 115 -10.08 -16.71 -11.39
N ASP A 116 -9.43 -16.64 -10.21
CA ASP A 116 -9.91 -17.23 -8.95
C ASP A 116 -9.66 -16.23 -7.82
N PRO A 117 -10.52 -15.20 -7.68
CA PRO A 117 -10.21 -14.01 -6.91
C PRO A 117 -10.44 -14.12 -5.42
N THR A 118 -11.24 -15.10 -4.97
CA THR A 118 -11.70 -15.17 -3.58
C THR A 118 -11.55 -16.56 -2.98
N TYR A 119 -11.43 -16.62 -1.67
CA TYR A 119 -11.53 -17.84 -0.88
C TYR A 119 -12.16 -17.52 0.49
N ILE A 120 -12.56 -18.54 1.23
CA ILE A 120 -13.23 -18.39 2.52
C ILE A 120 -12.36 -19.02 3.62
N VAL A 121 -12.20 -18.29 4.73
CA VAL A 121 -11.60 -18.76 5.99
C VAL A 121 -12.51 -18.32 7.14
N ASP A 122 -12.90 -19.26 8.00
CA ASP A 122 -13.75 -18.99 9.16
C ASP A 122 -15.03 -18.18 8.81
N ASP A 123 -15.70 -18.56 7.71
CA ASP A 123 -16.89 -17.88 7.15
C ASP A 123 -16.67 -16.43 6.66
N VAL A 124 -15.42 -15.96 6.56
CA VAL A 124 -15.05 -14.65 6.05
C VAL A 124 -14.47 -14.77 4.64
N VAL A 125 -15.02 -14.00 3.71
CA VAL A 125 -14.56 -13.97 2.31
C VAL A 125 -13.28 -13.15 2.20
N HIS A 126 -12.24 -13.71 1.60
CA HIS A 126 -10.98 -13.02 1.33
C HIS A 126 -10.85 -12.71 -0.16
N TYR A 127 -10.57 -11.45 -0.48
CA TYR A 127 -10.19 -10.97 -1.80
C TYR A 127 -8.76 -10.42 -1.72
N CYS A 128 -7.81 -11.16 -2.27
CA CYS A 128 -6.38 -10.89 -2.15
C CYS A 128 -5.70 -10.96 -3.54
N VAL A 129 -6.35 -10.41 -4.56
CA VAL A 129 -5.84 -10.44 -5.93
C VAL A 129 -4.56 -9.63 -6.03
N ALA A 130 -3.45 -10.29 -6.37
CA ALA A 130 -2.24 -9.61 -6.75
C ALA A 130 -2.47 -8.81 -8.04
N ASN A 131 -1.91 -7.59 -8.11
CA ASN A 131 -2.14 -6.70 -9.24
C ASN A 131 -3.65 -6.38 -9.47
N MET A 132 -4.35 -5.94 -8.44
CA MET A 132 -5.74 -5.48 -8.55
C MET A 132 -5.99 -4.50 -9.71
N PRO A 133 -5.07 -3.56 -10.05
CA PRO A 133 -5.21 -2.68 -11.21
C PRO A 133 -5.36 -3.42 -12.55
N GLY A 134 -4.90 -4.65 -12.65
CA GLY A 134 -5.08 -5.52 -13.81
C GLY A 134 -6.55 -5.85 -14.14
N GLY A 135 -7.46 -5.67 -13.17
CA GLY A 135 -8.92 -5.79 -13.40
C GLY A 135 -9.51 -4.66 -14.25
N VAL A 136 -8.80 -3.53 -14.40
CA VAL A 136 -9.18 -2.39 -15.25
C VAL A 136 -8.01 -1.99 -16.16
N PRO A 137 -7.54 -2.88 -17.04
CA PRO A 137 -6.20 -2.79 -17.65
C PRO A 137 -6.01 -1.52 -18.50
N ARG A 138 -7.05 -1.10 -19.23
CA ARG A 138 -6.96 0.12 -20.05
C ARG A 138 -6.70 1.36 -19.19
N THR A 139 -7.49 1.56 -18.15
CA THR A 139 -7.36 2.72 -17.26
C THR A 139 -6.02 2.71 -16.53
N SER A 140 -5.64 1.54 -16.02
CA SER A 140 -4.40 1.37 -15.25
C SER A 140 -3.17 1.59 -16.12
N THR A 141 -3.16 1.07 -17.34
CA THR A 141 -2.04 1.25 -18.29
C THR A 141 -1.86 2.71 -18.67
N LEU A 142 -2.95 3.42 -19.00
CA LEU A 142 -2.87 4.83 -19.34
C LEU A 142 -2.38 5.67 -18.16
N ALA A 143 -2.90 5.41 -16.96
CA ALA A 143 -2.49 6.12 -15.74
C ALA A 143 -1.01 5.87 -15.41
N LEU A 144 -0.56 4.62 -15.47
CA LEU A 144 0.84 4.26 -15.23
C LEU A 144 1.76 4.87 -16.26
N ASN A 145 1.42 4.80 -17.55
CA ASN A 145 2.19 5.39 -18.63
C ASN A 145 2.34 6.91 -18.44
N ASN A 146 1.26 7.61 -18.16
CA ASN A 146 1.30 9.06 -17.92
C ASN A 146 2.20 9.44 -16.74
N ALA A 147 2.24 8.61 -15.70
CA ALA A 147 3.07 8.84 -14.53
C ALA A 147 4.56 8.49 -14.77
N THR A 148 4.86 7.46 -15.55
CA THR A 148 6.23 6.93 -15.71
C THR A 148 6.97 7.47 -16.94
N LEU A 149 6.25 7.78 -18.02
CA LEU A 149 6.83 8.26 -19.27
C LEU A 149 7.77 9.48 -19.11
N PRO A 150 7.47 10.51 -18.30
CA PRO A 150 8.38 11.65 -18.12
C PRO A 150 9.76 11.23 -17.59
N PHE A 151 9.82 10.22 -16.72
CA PHE A 151 11.07 9.69 -16.16
C PHE A 151 11.82 8.88 -17.20
N LEU A 152 11.11 8.04 -17.99
CA LEU A 152 11.70 7.30 -19.09
C LEU A 152 12.32 8.23 -20.14
N VAL A 153 11.62 9.30 -20.51
CA VAL A 153 12.13 10.32 -21.44
C VAL A 153 13.37 11.03 -20.89
N LYS A 154 13.40 11.33 -19.57
CA LYS A 154 14.62 11.87 -18.92
C LYS A 154 15.79 10.93 -19.06
N LEU A 155 15.61 9.63 -18.79
CA LEU A 155 16.65 8.60 -18.92
C LEU A 155 17.15 8.50 -20.35
N ALA A 156 16.24 8.45 -21.32
CA ALA A 156 16.58 8.34 -22.75
C ALA A 156 17.38 9.55 -23.26
N ASN A 157 17.00 10.77 -22.86
CA ASN A 157 17.62 11.98 -23.35
C ASN A 157 18.95 12.33 -22.67
N LYS A 158 19.10 12.00 -21.38
CA LYS A 158 20.26 12.43 -20.57
C LYS A 158 21.23 11.32 -20.22
N GLY A 159 20.83 10.06 -20.40
CA GLY A 159 21.48 8.91 -19.80
C GLY A 159 21.20 8.81 -18.29
N TYR A 160 21.32 7.63 -17.72
CA TYR A 160 20.90 7.36 -16.35
C TYR A 160 21.71 8.14 -15.31
N GLN A 161 23.02 8.24 -15.46
CA GLN A 161 23.88 8.93 -14.49
C GLN A 161 23.48 10.41 -14.32
N LYS A 162 23.30 11.12 -15.44
CA LYS A 162 22.90 12.53 -15.41
C LYS A 162 21.46 12.70 -14.96
N ALA A 163 20.54 11.89 -15.44
CA ALA A 163 19.12 11.97 -15.10
C ALA A 163 18.87 11.75 -13.61
N LEU A 164 19.54 10.76 -13.01
CA LEU A 164 19.45 10.46 -11.58
C LEU A 164 20.22 11.47 -10.73
N GLY A 165 21.41 11.88 -11.16
CA GLY A 165 22.24 12.83 -10.42
C GLY A 165 21.64 14.24 -10.30
N GLU A 166 20.75 14.65 -11.24
CA GLU A 166 20.04 15.93 -11.22
C GLU A 166 18.78 15.96 -10.34
N ASP A 167 18.29 14.79 -9.89
CA ASP A 167 17.01 14.67 -9.20
C ASP A 167 17.10 13.65 -8.05
N LYS A 168 17.20 14.14 -6.83
CA LYS A 168 17.34 13.29 -5.62
C LYS A 168 16.18 12.30 -5.46
N ASN A 169 14.96 12.67 -5.82
CA ASN A 169 13.80 11.79 -5.73
C ASN A 169 13.90 10.67 -6.77
N PHE A 170 14.44 10.99 -7.94
CA PHE A 170 14.66 9.98 -8.98
C PHE A 170 15.85 9.06 -8.63
N LEU A 171 16.90 9.63 -8.03
CA LEU A 171 18.05 8.86 -7.53
C LEU A 171 17.67 7.87 -6.42
N ALA A 172 16.71 8.23 -5.57
CA ALA A 172 16.18 7.34 -4.53
C ALA A 172 15.53 6.05 -5.10
N GLY A 173 15.18 6.03 -6.38
CA GLY A 173 14.72 4.83 -7.09
C GLY A 173 15.85 3.89 -7.57
N LEU A 174 17.10 4.25 -7.39
CA LEU A 174 18.24 3.40 -7.76
C LEU A 174 18.42 2.28 -6.72
N ASN A 175 18.13 1.05 -7.10
CA ASN A 175 18.22 -0.10 -6.18
C ASN A 175 19.55 -0.86 -6.28
N VAL A 176 20.10 -0.94 -7.48
CA VAL A 176 21.36 -1.63 -7.75
C VAL A 176 22.13 -0.87 -8.83
N HIS A 177 23.44 -0.68 -8.61
CA HIS A 177 24.35 -0.10 -9.60
C HIS A 177 25.67 -0.89 -9.64
N LYS A 178 26.03 -1.45 -10.80
CA LYS A 178 27.26 -2.22 -11.03
C LYS A 178 27.54 -3.32 -9.99
N GLY A 179 26.48 -3.92 -9.43
CA GLY A 179 26.58 -4.94 -8.39
C GLY A 179 26.43 -4.44 -6.96
N ASP A 180 26.54 -3.13 -6.71
CA ASP A 180 26.31 -2.54 -5.40
C ASP A 180 24.82 -2.36 -5.14
N VAL A 181 24.34 -2.74 -3.94
CA VAL A 181 22.96 -2.50 -3.50
C VAL A 181 22.85 -1.10 -2.93
N THR A 182 22.01 -0.27 -3.54
CA THR A 182 21.87 1.15 -3.23
C THR A 182 20.53 1.52 -2.60
N TYR A 183 19.71 0.53 -2.27
CA TYR A 183 18.49 0.71 -1.50
C TYR A 183 18.58 -0.02 -0.17
N LYS A 184 18.65 0.77 0.92
CA LYS A 184 18.99 0.25 2.26
C LYS A 184 18.05 -0.85 2.73
N ALA A 185 16.72 -0.71 2.55
CA ALA A 185 15.77 -1.71 2.98
C ALA A 185 15.99 -3.07 2.28
N VAL A 186 16.37 -3.05 1.00
CA VAL A 186 16.73 -4.27 0.26
C VAL A 186 18.03 -4.87 0.78
N ALA A 187 19.04 -4.05 1.03
CA ALA A 187 20.30 -4.51 1.60
C ALA A 187 20.10 -5.19 2.96
N ASP A 188 19.29 -4.59 3.84
CA ASP A 188 19.01 -5.11 5.18
C ASP A 188 18.26 -6.47 5.13
N VAL A 189 17.27 -6.61 4.25
CA VAL A 189 16.48 -7.85 4.10
C VAL A 189 17.31 -9.01 3.58
N PHE A 190 18.19 -8.75 2.61
CA PHE A 190 18.99 -9.81 1.97
C PHE A 190 20.42 -9.95 2.53
N GLY A 191 20.78 -9.16 3.54
CA GLY A 191 22.11 -9.21 4.15
C GLY A 191 23.23 -8.73 3.21
N HIS A 192 22.93 -7.81 2.29
CA HIS A 192 23.91 -7.22 1.38
C HIS A 192 24.54 -5.95 1.98
N ASN A 193 25.76 -5.65 1.52
CA ASN A 193 26.37 -4.37 1.82
C ASN A 193 25.60 -3.25 1.13
N TYR A 194 25.26 -2.22 1.90
CA TYR A 194 24.62 -1.01 1.37
C TYR A 194 25.66 0.01 0.93
N VAL A 195 25.46 0.59 -0.24
CA VAL A 195 26.26 1.71 -0.77
C VAL A 195 25.33 2.89 -1.04
N GLU A 196 25.69 4.08 -0.56
CA GLU A 196 24.89 5.29 -0.81
C GLU A 196 24.72 5.54 -2.31
N PRO A 197 23.48 5.81 -2.81
CA PRO A 197 23.24 6.01 -4.25
C PRO A 197 24.11 7.11 -4.87
N GLU A 198 24.37 8.20 -4.12
CA GLU A 198 25.20 9.32 -4.53
C GLU A 198 26.67 8.96 -4.73
N ILE A 199 27.14 7.92 -4.04
CA ILE A 199 28.50 7.37 -4.20
C ILE A 199 28.51 6.39 -5.36
N ALA A 200 27.56 5.45 -5.37
CA ALA A 200 27.51 4.39 -6.36
C ALA A 200 27.42 4.94 -7.80
N ILE A 201 26.57 5.97 -8.02
CA ILE A 201 26.33 6.50 -9.38
C ILE A 201 27.54 7.20 -10.01
N LYS A 202 28.57 7.56 -9.19
CA LYS A 202 29.81 8.20 -9.65
C LYS A 202 30.86 7.20 -10.11
N ASN A 203 30.72 5.95 -9.71
CA ASN A 203 31.61 4.84 -10.08
C ASN A 203 31.17 4.23 -11.44
#